data_6358cd4d85a8fdb223a5711cd979ad62
#
_entry.id   6358cd4d85a8fdb223a5711cd979ad62
#
_cell.length_a   1.000
_cell.length_b   1.000
_cell.length_c   1.000
_cell.angle_alpha   90.00
_cell.angle_beta   90.00
_cell.angle_gamma   90.00
#
_symmetry.space_group_name_H-M   'P 1'
#
loop_
_entity.id
_entity.type
_entity.pdbx_description
1 polymer ?
#
loop_
_entity_poly.entity_id
_entity_poly.type
_entity_poly.pdbx_seq_one_letter_code
_entity_poly.pdbx_strand_id
1 'polypeptide(L)'
;MALKYYSREWCDEAQRRLNSDQQHLADAKSLTGTFCFRIYNCPDGTDRIAYWEFDKGRCLSISLESKPAPAKEIRELPFDKSKTIARTSGPFARILALNKGEVSVLKLLTDPSYKIEGPKMEAMKHMKGLNSWNRVCQEIPTEE
;
A
#
# COMPACT_ATOMS: atom_id res chain seq x y z
N MET A 1 12.51 -14.90 -9.22
CA MET A 1 13.45 -13.82 -8.91
C MET A 1 12.77 -12.80 -7.98
N ALA A 2 13.41 -12.51 -6.84
CA ALA A 2 12.84 -11.58 -5.86
C ALA A 2 13.06 -10.12 -6.29
N LEU A 3 12.05 -9.28 -6.02
CA LEU A 3 12.12 -7.86 -6.31
C LEU A 3 12.23 -7.07 -5.00
N LYS A 4 12.93 -5.95 -5.05
CA LYS A 4 13.06 -5.11 -3.86
C LYS A 4 11.73 -4.45 -3.53
N TYR A 5 11.32 -4.59 -2.26
CA TYR A 5 10.01 -4.12 -1.81
C TYR A 5 9.87 -2.61 -2.02
N TYR A 6 8.78 -2.23 -2.67
CA TYR A 6 8.47 -0.84 -3.05
C TYR A 6 9.54 -0.20 -3.93
N SER A 7 10.21 -1.00 -4.77
CA SER A 7 10.92 -0.48 -5.93
C SER A 7 9.94 -0.24 -7.08
N ARG A 8 10.39 0.47 -8.12
CA ARG A 8 9.54 0.66 -9.30
C ARG A 8 9.16 -0.69 -9.92
N GLU A 9 10.12 -1.60 -9.98
CA GLU A 9 9.90 -2.93 -10.55
C GLU A 9 8.88 -3.72 -9.73
N TRP A 10 8.95 -3.64 -8.41
CA TRP A 10 7.99 -4.31 -7.53
C TRP A 10 6.59 -3.73 -7.73
N CYS A 11 6.48 -2.41 -7.81
CA CYS A 11 5.19 -1.75 -8.04
C CYS A 11 4.60 -2.11 -9.40
N ASP A 12 5.42 -2.18 -10.44
CA ASP A 12 4.96 -2.58 -11.77
C ASP A 12 4.46 -4.02 -11.78
N GLU A 13 5.15 -4.91 -11.07
CA GLU A 13 4.72 -6.30 -10.96
C GLU A 13 3.42 -6.42 -10.17
N ALA A 14 3.27 -5.64 -9.09
CA ALA A 14 2.05 -5.60 -8.32
C ALA A 14 0.85 -5.17 -9.18
N GLN A 15 1.03 -4.11 -9.96
CA GLN A 15 -0.02 -3.62 -10.85
C GLN A 15 -0.41 -4.68 -11.87
N ARG A 16 0.57 -5.33 -12.48
CA ARG A 16 0.33 -6.37 -13.47
C ARG A 16 -0.47 -7.54 -12.86
N ARG A 17 -0.06 -8.01 -11.68
CA ARG A 17 -0.72 -9.15 -11.02
C ARG A 17 -2.12 -8.81 -10.57
N LEU A 18 -2.33 -7.63 -10.00
CA LEU A 18 -3.66 -7.18 -9.58
C LEU A 18 -4.63 -7.14 -10.76
N ASN A 19 -4.17 -6.67 -11.92
CA ASN A 19 -5.02 -6.52 -13.09
C ASN A 19 -5.27 -7.82 -13.85
N SER A 20 -4.53 -8.88 -13.53
CA SER A 20 -4.70 -10.19 -14.17
C SER A 20 -5.24 -11.26 -13.22
N ASP A 21 -5.38 -10.99 -11.95
CA ASP A 21 -5.88 -11.95 -10.96
C ASP A 21 -7.41 -11.90 -10.91
N GLN A 22 -8.06 -12.92 -11.46
CA GLN A 22 -9.51 -12.95 -11.58
C GLN A 22 -10.21 -12.93 -10.23
N GLN A 23 -9.64 -13.62 -9.23
CA GLN A 23 -10.22 -13.64 -7.89
C GLN A 23 -10.18 -12.25 -7.26
N HIS A 24 -9.04 -11.54 -7.42
CA HIS A 24 -8.92 -10.18 -6.93
C HIS A 24 -9.97 -9.26 -7.57
N LEU A 25 -10.09 -9.33 -8.88
CA LEU A 25 -11.04 -8.47 -9.61
C LEU A 25 -12.49 -8.75 -9.19
N ALA A 26 -12.80 -10.01 -8.85
CA ALA A 26 -14.12 -10.37 -8.33
C ALA A 26 -14.31 -9.84 -6.89
N ASP A 27 -13.30 -10.00 -6.05
CA ASP A 27 -13.38 -9.62 -4.62
C ASP A 27 -13.32 -8.12 -4.39
N ALA A 28 -12.68 -7.39 -5.30
CA ALA A 28 -12.41 -5.96 -5.14
C ALA A 28 -13.29 -5.08 -6.01
N LYS A 29 -14.46 -5.55 -6.44
CA LYS A 29 -15.35 -4.79 -7.32
C LYS A 29 -15.74 -3.42 -6.78
N SER A 30 -15.81 -3.28 -5.46
CA SER A 30 -16.17 -2.01 -4.82
C SER A 30 -14.98 -1.11 -4.56
N LEU A 31 -13.75 -1.60 -4.79
CA LEU A 31 -12.54 -0.85 -4.45
C LEU A 31 -12.26 0.18 -5.54
N THR A 32 -12.62 1.42 -5.26
CA THR A 32 -12.41 2.56 -6.17
C THR A 32 -11.89 3.73 -5.36
N GLY A 33 -10.81 4.34 -5.83
CA GLY A 33 -10.21 5.51 -5.20
C GLY A 33 -8.71 5.37 -5.07
N THR A 34 -8.10 6.32 -4.40
CA THR A 34 -6.65 6.39 -4.23
C THR A 34 -6.28 6.09 -2.78
N PHE A 35 -5.27 5.24 -2.61
CA PHE A 35 -4.72 4.87 -1.31
C PHE A 35 -3.24 5.23 -1.29
N CYS A 36 -2.76 5.68 -0.15
CA CYS A 36 -1.37 6.14 -0.01
C CYS A 36 -0.63 5.32 1.04
N PHE A 37 0.63 4.99 0.74
CA PHE A 37 1.56 4.44 1.72
C PHE A 37 2.77 5.37 1.83
N ARG A 38 3.13 5.73 3.06
CA ARG A 38 4.41 6.40 3.34
C ARG A 38 5.30 5.43 4.09
N ILE A 39 6.45 5.14 3.52
CA ILE A 39 7.37 4.12 4.02
C ILE A 39 8.67 4.82 4.43
N TYR A 40 8.96 4.79 5.73
CA TYR A 40 10.09 5.52 6.30
C TYR A 40 11.29 4.62 6.52
N ASN A 41 12.48 5.21 6.40
CA ASN A 41 13.75 4.54 6.69
C ASN A 41 13.91 3.24 5.89
N CYS A 42 13.76 3.36 4.57
CA CYS A 42 14.00 2.23 3.67
C CYS A 42 15.47 1.82 3.71
N PRO A 43 15.80 0.56 3.35
CA PRO A 43 17.18 0.06 3.42
C PRO A 43 18.20 0.88 2.63
N ASP A 44 17.77 1.58 1.59
CA ASP A 44 18.65 2.42 0.77
C ASP A 44 18.82 3.84 1.33
N GLY A 45 18.34 4.09 2.56
CA GLY A 45 18.48 5.40 3.21
C GLY A 45 17.44 6.42 2.77
N THR A 46 16.35 5.99 2.16
CA THR A 46 15.29 6.90 1.69
C THR A 46 13.99 6.73 2.46
N ASP A 47 13.14 7.76 2.41
CA ASP A 47 11.72 7.66 2.68
C ASP A 47 11.01 7.59 1.33
N ARG A 48 9.92 6.86 1.27
CA ARG A 48 9.13 6.70 0.03
C ARG A 48 7.68 7.03 0.26
N ILE A 49 7.02 7.50 -0.79
CA ILE A 49 5.58 7.71 -0.78
C ILE A 49 5.01 7.10 -2.07
N ALA A 50 3.97 6.29 -1.92
CA ALA A 50 3.34 5.60 -3.04
C ALA A 50 1.84 5.88 -3.03
N TYR A 51 1.28 6.16 -4.21
CA TYR A 51 -0.16 6.34 -4.40
C TYR A 51 -0.66 5.24 -5.32
N TRP A 52 -1.64 4.47 -4.83
CA TRP A 52 -2.28 3.39 -5.56
C TRP A 52 -3.66 3.85 -5.98
N GLU A 53 -3.90 3.92 -7.26
CA GLU A 53 -5.21 4.33 -7.78
C GLU A 53 -5.97 3.11 -8.30
N PHE A 54 -7.18 2.90 -7.79
CA PHE A 54 -8.03 1.77 -8.15
C PHE A 54 -9.34 2.25 -8.79
N ASP A 55 -9.85 1.44 -9.71
CA ASP A 55 -11.21 1.59 -10.24
C ASP A 55 -11.81 0.19 -10.34
N LYS A 56 -12.79 -0.09 -9.49
CA LYS A 56 -13.47 -1.39 -9.42
C LYS A 56 -12.48 -2.55 -9.30
N GLY A 57 -11.45 -2.34 -8.49
CA GLY A 57 -10.42 -3.34 -8.22
C GLY A 57 -9.25 -3.33 -9.19
N ARG A 58 -9.37 -2.69 -10.33
CA ARG A 58 -8.26 -2.55 -11.26
C ARG A 58 -7.30 -1.50 -10.75
N CYS A 59 -6.03 -1.82 -10.75
CA CYS A 59 -4.98 -0.86 -10.37
C CYS A 59 -4.61 -0.03 -11.61
N LEU A 60 -5.07 1.22 -11.63
CA LEU A 60 -4.86 2.10 -12.77
C LEU A 60 -3.43 2.63 -12.80
N SER A 61 -2.87 2.91 -11.62
CA SER A 61 -1.50 3.42 -11.53
C SER A 61 -0.95 3.22 -10.13
N ILE A 62 0.37 3.14 -10.02
CA ILE A 62 1.09 3.23 -8.76
C ILE A 62 2.19 4.25 -8.98
N SER A 63 2.04 5.44 -8.37
CA SER A 63 3.11 6.43 -8.40
C SER A 63 4.03 6.21 -7.21
N LEU A 64 5.32 6.41 -7.41
CA LEU A 64 6.32 6.18 -6.39
C LEU A 64 7.35 7.29 -6.43
N GLU A 65 7.60 7.90 -5.26
CA GLU A 65 8.62 8.91 -5.11
C GLU A 65 9.47 8.58 -3.89
N SER A 66 10.78 8.79 -4.00
CA SER A 66 11.70 8.58 -2.89
C SER A 66 12.60 9.79 -2.70
N LYS A 67 12.95 10.08 -1.44
CA LYS A 67 13.83 11.17 -1.07
C LYS A 67 14.71 10.72 0.08
N PRO A 68 15.91 11.31 0.26
CA PRO A 68 16.79 10.94 1.39
C PRO A 68 16.05 11.07 2.73
N ALA A 69 16.17 10.07 3.58
CA ALA A 69 15.54 10.07 4.89
C ALA A 69 16.39 10.85 5.91
N PRO A 70 15.77 11.59 6.84
CA PRO A 70 14.34 11.84 6.95
C PRO A 70 13.88 12.89 5.94
N ALA A 71 12.88 12.54 5.15
CA ALA A 71 12.35 13.43 4.10
C ALA A 71 11.19 14.25 4.64
N LYS A 72 11.46 15.49 4.95
CA LYS A 72 10.45 16.39 5.51
C LYS A 72 9.25 16.53 4.58
N GLU A 73 9.47 16.62 3.27
CA GLU A 73 8.42 16.76 2.26
C GLU A 73 7.45 15.59 2.27
N ILE A 74 7.93 14.41 2.65
CA ILE A 74 7.09 13.21 2.75
C ILE A 74 6.45 13.10 4.13
N ARG A 75 7.26 13.24 5.19
CA ARG A 75 6.79 13.00 6.56
C ARG A 75 5.81 14.05 7.06
N GLU A 76 5.94 15.29 6.60
CA GLU A 76 5.10 16.40 7.04
C GLU A 76 4.01 16.77 6.04
N LEU A 77 3.87 16.00 4.94
CA LEU A 77 2.83 16.24 3.95
C LEU A 77 1.45 16.05 4.58
N PRO A 78 0.56 17.08 4.53
CA PRO A 78 -0.78 16.94 5.09
C PRO A 78 -1.60 15.88 4.36
N PHE A 79 -2.45 15.18 5.10
CA PHE A 79 -3.38 14.23 4.51
C PHE A 79 -4.53 15.00 3.83
N ASP A 80 -4.75 14.73 2.54
CA ASP A 80 -5.82 15.36 1.78
C ASP A 80 -6.93 14.35 1.51
N LYS A 81 -7.98 14.40 2.32
CA LYS A 81 -9.11 13.47 2.22
C LYS A 81 -9.94 13.66 0.96
N SER A 82 -9.75 14.78 0.24
CA SER A 82 -10.46 15.01 -1.02
C SER A 82 -9.81 14.25 -2.18
N LYS A 83 -8.54 13.82 -2.01
CA LYS A 83 -7.77 13.13 -3.06
C LYS A 83 -7.46 11.69 -2.71
N THR A 84 -7.41 11.36 -1.42
CA THR A 84 -6.94 10.05 -0.95
C THR A 84 -7.91 9.50 0.09
N ILE A 85 -8.36 8.28 -0.10
CA ILE A 85 -9.31 7.64 0.82
C ILE A 85 -8.65 7.34 2.15
N ALA A 86 -7.43 6.78 2.10
CA ALA A 86 -6.71 6.41 3.32
C ALA A 86 -5.22 6.50 3.08
N ARG A 87 -4.48 6.80 4.15
CA ARG A 87 -3.01 6.85 4.10
C ARG A 87 -2.44 6.07 5.28
N THR A 88 -1.61 5.08 4.97
CA THR A 88 -0.91 4.27 5.95
C THR A 88 0.53 4.71 6.00
N SER A 89 1.08 4.92 7.19
CA SER A 89 2.47 5.38 7.34
C SER A 89 3.17 4.57 8.41
N GLY A 90 4.44 4.28 8.18
CA GLY A 90 5.27 3.59 9.16
C GLY A 90 6.66 3.29 8.65
N PRO A 91 7.53 2.77 9.52
CA PRO A 91 8.86 2.34 9.13
C PRO A 91 8.79 1.18 8.12
N PHE A 92 9.81 1.10 7.27
CA PHE A 92 9.90 0.06 6.24
C PHE A 92 9.64 -1.36 6.81
N ALA A 93 10.26 -1.68 7.95
CA ALA A 93 10.11 -3.02 8.54
C ALA A 93 8.64 -3.34 8.87
N ARG A 94 7.87 -2.36 9.33
CA ARG A 94 6.46 -2.56 9.66
C ARG A 94 5.59 -2.72 8.42
N ILE A 95 5.86 -1.92 7.40
CA ILE A 95 5.10 -2.04 6.13
C ILE A 95 5.44 -3.38 5.47
N LEU A 96 6.71 -3.79 5.54
CA LEU A 96 7.13 -5.09 5.01
C LEU A 96 6.45 -6.25 5.76
N ALA A 97 6.20 -6.10 7.06
CA ALA A 97 5.51 -7.13 7.86
C ALA A 97 4.12 -7.42 7.29
N LEU A 98 3.43 -6.40 6.80
CA LEU A 98 2.13 -6.58 6.12
C LEU A 98 2.31 -7.45 4.87
N ASN A 99 3.34 -7.18 4.08
CA ASN A 99 3.61 -7.95 2.86
C ASN A 99 4.01 -9.39 3.17
N LYS A 100 4.69 -9.62 4.30
CA LYS A 100 5.10 -10.98 4.70
C LYS A 100 3.97 -11.79 5.33
N GLY A 101 2.80 -11.18 5.54
CA GLY A 101 1.70 -11.85 6.20
C GLY A 101 1.81 -11.92 7.71
N GLU A 102 2.76 -11.20 8.30
CA GLU A 102 2.93 -11.14 9.76
C GLU A 102 1.86 -10.26 10.42
N VAL A 103 1.25 -9.39 9.62
CA VAL A 103 0.16 -8.50 10.05
C VAL A 103 -0.96 -8.61 9.02
N SER A 104 -2.19 -8.84 9.48
CA SER A 104 -3.36 -8.85 8.60
C SER A 104 -3.81 -7.42 8.32
N VAL A 105 -4.62 -7.24 7.26
CA VAL A 105 -5.20 -5.92 6.95
C VAL A 105 -6.06 -5.43 8.11
N LEU A 106 -6.85 -6.32 8.73
CA LEU A 106 -7.67 -5.92 9.87
C LEU A 106 -6.80 -5.47 11.04
N LYS A 107 -5.73 -6.19 11.33
CA LYS A 107 -4.78 -5.82 12.39
C LYS A 107 -4.13 -4.47 12.09
N LEU A 108 -3.75 -4.24 10.85
CA LEU A 108 -3.20 -2.95 10.43
C LEU A 108 -4.15 -1.80 10.76
N LEU A 109 -5.43 -1.96 10.44
CA LEU A 109 -6.44 -0.92 10.64
C LEU A 109 -6.74 -0.65 12.11
N THR A 110 -6.51 -1.62 12.99
CA THR A 110 -6.86 -1.51 14.41
C THR A 110 -5.65 -1.34 15.33
N ASP A 111 -4.43 -1.55 14.83
CA ASP A 111 -3.21 -1.48 15.62
C ASP A 111 -2.72 -0.03 15.73
N PRO A 112 -2.64 0.55 16.94
CA PRO A 112 -2.20 1.93 17.10
C PRO A 112 -0.74 2.17 16.74
N SER A 113 0.06 1.12 16.53
CA SER A 113 1.46 1.26 16.13
C SER A 113 1.61 1.69 14.66
N TYR A 114 0.56 1.55 13.86
CA TYR A 114 0.52 2.07 12.48
C TYR A 114 -0.26 3.37 12.46
N LYS A 115 0.27 4.36 11.73
CA LYS A 115 -0.48 5.60 11.53
C LYS A 115 -1.39 5.43 10.32
N ILE A 116 -2.69 5.42 10.57
CA ILE A 116 -3.70 5.30 9.53
C ILE A 116 -4.52 6.59 9.55
N GLU A 117 -4.59 7.26 8.40
CA GLU A 117 -5.39 8.47 8.23
C GLU A 117 -6.51 8.17 7.22
N GLY A 118 -7.69 8.70 7.48
CA GLY A 118 -8.86 8.46 6.67
C GLY A 118 -9.96 7.73 7.45
N PRO A 119 -11.14 7.57 6.85
CA PRO A 119 -12.29 6.96 7.54
C PRO A 119 -12.12 5.43 7.64
N LYS A 120 -11.67 4.97 8.81
CA LYS A 120 -11.46 3.54 9.05
C LYS A 120 -12.71 2.70 8.80
N MET A 121 -13.88 3.24 9.16
CA MET A 121 -15.15 2.55 8.92
C MET A 121 -15.39 2.32 7.44
N GLU A 122 -15.07 3.30 6.61
CA GLU A 122 -15.21 3.17 5.16
C GLU A 122 -14.23 2.13 4.62
N ALA A 123 -12.99 2.12 5.11
CA ALA A 123 -12.01 1.12 4.73
C ALA A 123 -12.50 -0.29 5.09
N MET A 124 -13.12 -0.45 6.26
CA MET A 124 -13.60 -1.76 6.71
C MET A 124 -14.73 -2.30 5.83
N LYS A 125 -15.51 -1.42 5.20
CA LYS A 125 -16.54 -1.84 4.24
C LYS A 125 -15.95 -2.49 2.99
N HIS A 126 -14.69 -2.19 2.69
CA HIS A 126 -13.98 -2.75 1.53
C HIS A 126 -12.98 -3.83 1.93
N MET A 127 -13.16 -4.44 3.11
CA MET A 127 -12.19 -5.39 3.65
C MET A 127 -11.90 -6.54 2.69
N LYS A 128 -12.90 -7.04 1.99
CA LYS A 128 -12.70 -8.13 1.03
C LYS A 128 -11.72 -7.72 -0.08
N GLY A 129 -11.89 -6.51 -0.61
CA GLY A 129 -10.98 -5.97 -1.63
C GLY A 129 -9.59 -5.69 -1.09
N LEU A 130 -9.51 -5.15 0.14
CA LEU A 130 -8.24 -4.86 0.78
C LEU A 130 -7.45 -6.14 1.07
N ASN A 131 -8.13 -7.18 1.55
CA ASN A 131 -7.50 -8.48 1.78
C ASN A 131 -7.00 -9.09 0.49
N SER A 132 -7.79 -8.97 -0.58
CA SER A 132 -7.43 -9.48 -1.89
C SER A 132 -6.19 -8.77 -2.44
N TRP A 133 -6.15 -7.44 -2.33
CA TRP A 133 -4.99 -6.64 -2.71
C TRP A 133 -3.74 -7.11 -1.96
N ASN A 134 -3.86 -7.26 -0.64
CA ASN A 134 -2.73 -7.71 0.18
C ASN A 134 -2.27 -9.12 -0.21
N ARG A 135 -3.21 -10.04 -0.47
CA ARG A 135 -2.90 -11.40 -0.90
C ARG A 135 -2.08 -11.42 -2.17
N VAL A 136 -2.50 -10.66 -3.18
CA VAL A 136 -1.78 -10.61 -4.45
C VAL A 136 -0.37 -10.09 -4.26
N CYS A 137 -0.21 -9.03 -3.46
CA CYS A 137 1.12 -8.47 -3.18
C CYS A 137 2.00 -9.44 -2.41
N GLN A 138 1.44 -10.25 -1.51
CA GLN A 138 2.20 -11.26 -0.77
C GLN A 138 2.77 -12.34 -1.68
N GLU A 139 2.13 -12.61 -2.81
CA GLU A 139 2.57 -13.63 -3.75
C GLU A 139 3.74 -13.20 -4.61
N ILE A 140 4.09 -11.92 -4.60
CA ILE A 140 5.23 -11.41 -5.35
C ILE A 140 6.51 -11.81 -4.60
N PRO A 141 7.46 -12.51 -5.24
CA PRO A 141 8.76 -12.77 -4.61
C PRO A 141 9.42 -11.45 -4.25
N THR A 142 9.67 -11.24 -2.97
CA THR A 142 10.06 -9.93 -2.45
C THR A 142 11.30 -10.03 -1.57
N GLU A 143 12.22 -9.08 -1.71
CA GLU A 143 13.38 -8.91 -0.84
C GLU A 143 13.45 -7.47 -0.34
N GLU A 144 14.24 -7.24 0.70
CA GLU A 144 14.42 -5.91 1.29
C GLU A 144 15.18 -4.93 0.39
#